data_ec24c123d81835cd33d4df1fa3708a18
#
_entry.id   ec24c123d81835cd33d4df1fa3708a18
#
_cell.length_a   1.000
_cell.length_b   1.000
_cell.length_c   1.000
_cell.angle_alpha   90.00
_cell.angle_beta   90.00
_cell.angle_gamma   90.00
#
_symmetry.space_group_name_H-M   'P 1'
#
loop_
_entity.id
_entity.type
_entity.pdbx_description
1 polymer ?
#
loop_
_entity_poly.entity_id
_entity_poly.type
_entity_poly.pdbx_seq_one_letter_code
_entity_poly.pdbx_strand_id
1 'polypeptide(L)'
;MREMTRAQKIRAFNESSDPFYLVDHGDEISLCCVFHPLPDSVFSLGQEAFNRYAERIGDPVTDRYGLYTHGSGYEWEYAFRKAFEKDPNIGKVSFDCEAGGFFCYGDSVDMMADFGRRFLQIMNDTESLTELICQAVPEGEQREAELQQLRGTVRGFLIEHPNVTLDIMTPDGSFHLTPEDGKALLDGKSPRIQSGLSGTSCGVNANLIPGMQICAQHPDRVDSNHYFMIAEPPVNEEAEDFGMTM
;
A
#
# COMPACT_ATOMS: atom_id res chain seq x y z
N MET A 1 23.13 -29.29 -14.15
CA MET A 1 21.94 -28.68 -14.81
C MET A 1 22.26 -27.22 -15.06
N ARG A 2 21.99 -26.68 -16.25
CA ARG A 2 22.21 -25.28 -16.55
C ARG A 2 21.07 -24.48 -15.89
N GLU A 3 21.41 -23.46 -15.12
CA GLU A 3 20.42 -22.58 -14.50
C GLU A 3 19.60 -21.86 -15.58
N MET A 4 18.28 -21.73 -15.34
CA MET A 4 17.40 -21.01 -16.26
C MET A 4 17.71 -19.51 -16.23
N THR A 5 17.74 -18.89 -17.40
CA THR A 5 17.85 -17.44 -17.51
C THR A 5 16.58 -16.75 -17.00
N ARG A 6 16.66 -15.44 -16.66
CA ARG A 6 15.52 -14.61 -16.26
C ARG A 6 14.35 -14.75 -17.25
N ALA A 7 14.60 -14.57 -18.53
CA ALA A 7 13.59 -14.70 -19.58
C ALA A 7 12.95 -16.10 -19.66
N GLN A 8 13.75 -17.17 -19.44
CA GLN A 8 13.21 -18.52 -19.40
C GLN A 8 12.30 -18.77 -18.19
N LYS A 9 12.63 -18.21 -17.02
CA LYS A 9 11.80 -18.30 -15.81
C LYS A 9 10.46 -17.60 -16.01
N ILE A 10 10.46 -16.38 -16.55
CA ILE A 10 9.25 -15.61 -16.85
C ILE A 10 8.37 -16.38 -17.84
N ARG A 11 8.94 -16.85 -18.93
CA ARG A 11 8.20 -17.62 -19.92
C ARG A 11 7.57 -18.87 -19.32
N ALA A 12 8.33 -19.65 -18.54
CA ALA A 12 7.83 -20.86 -17.89
C ALA A 12 6.69 -20.56 -16.91
N PHE A 13 6.76 -19.44 -16.19
CA PHE A 13 5.66 -18.99 -15.33
C PHE A 13 4.42 -18.65 -16.16
N ASN A 14 4.56 -17.80 -17.17
CA ASN A 14 3.43 -17.33 -18.00
C ASN A 14 2.73 -18.47 -18.76
N GLU A 15 3.47 -19.54 -19.11
CA GLU A 15 2.89 -20.72 -19.74
C GLU A 15 2.10 -21.63 -18.78
N SER A 16 2.27 -21.49 -17.46
CA SER A 16 1.71 -22.42 -16.46
C SER A 16 0.87 -21.78 -15.35
N SER A 17 0.73 -20.48 -15.32
CA SER A 17 0.15 -19.77 -14.17
C SER A 17 -1.01 -18.84 -14.54
N ASP A 18 -1.68 -19.10 -15.68
CA ASP A 18 -2.91 -18.36 -16.03
C ASP A 18 -3.88 -18.35 -14.85
N PRO A 19 -4.44 -17.19 -14.49
CA PRO A 19 -4.49 -15.90 -15.16
C PRO A 19 -3.33 -14.94 -14.84
N PHE A 20 -2.41 -15.33 -13.99
CA PHE A 20 -1.26 -14.52 -13.68
C PHE A 20 -0.21 -14.58 -14.77
N TYR A 21 0.43 -13.45 -15.00
CA TYR A 21 1.60 -13.36 -15.86
C TYR A 21 2.62 -12.38 -15.30
N LEU A 22 3.88 -12.64 -15.59
CA LEU A 22 5.01 -11.78 -15.25
C LEU A 22 5.42 -10.92 -16.44
N VAL A 23 5.72 -9.65 -16.17
CA VAL A 23 6.30 -8.71 -17.14
C VAL A 23 7.65 -8.22 -16.63
N ASP A 24 8.63 -8.22 -17.52
CA ASP A 24 10.00 -7.76 -17.22
C ASP A 24 10.14 -6.27 -17.57
N HIS A 25 10.46 -5.46 -16.57
CA HIS A 25 10.73 -4.03 -16.72
C HIS A 25 12.22 -3.70 -16.58
N GLY A 26 13.10 -4.72 -16.62
CA GLY A 26 14.54 -4.58 -16.41
C GLY A 26 14.90 -4.72 -14.93
N ASP A 27 14.80 -3.66 -14.17
CA ASP A 27 15.15 -3.67 -12.74
C ASP A 27 14.04 -4.27 -11.88
N GLU A 28 12.79 -4.22 -12.34
CA GLU A 28 11.62 -4.74 -11.65
C GLU A 28 10.90 -5.82 -12.46
N ILE A 29 10.12 -6.63 -11.77
CA ILE A 29 9.19 -7.62 -12.34
C ILE A 29 7.81 -7.29 -11.81
N SER A 30 6.81 -7.16 -12.70
CA SER A 30 5.42 -7.12 -12.27
C SER A 30 4.77 -8.49 -12.37
N LEU A 31 3.95 -8.82 -11.38
CA LEU A 31 2.98 -9.90 -11.41
C LEU A 31 1.61 -9.27 -11.68
N CYS A 32 1.00 -9.67 -12.77
CA CYS A 32 -0.20 -9.05 -13.31
C CYS A 32 -1.34 -10.04 -13.42
N CYS A 33 -2.57 -9.55 -13.19
CA CYS A 33 -3.80 -10.24 -13.51
C CYS A 33 -4.86 -9.20 -13.92
N VAL A 34 -5.39 -9.30 -15.12
CA VAL A 34 -6.43 -8.37 -15.62
C VAL A 34 -7.80 -9.01 -15.45
N PHE A 35 -8.77 -8.26 -14.97
CA PHE A 35 -10.14 -8.72 -14.72
C PHE A 35 -11.11 -8.11 -15.72
N HIS A 36 -12.19 -8.85 -15.96
CA HIS A 36 -13.33 -8.35 -16.70
C HIS A 36 -14.53 -8.22 -15.78
N PRO A 37 -15.11 -7.03 -15.62
CA PRO A 37 -16.18 -6.78 -14.67
C PRO A 37 -17.53 -7.37 -15.10
N LEU A 38 -17.61 -8.02 -16.28
CA LEU A 38 -18.85 -8.58 -16.82
C LEU A 38 -19.01 -10.06 -16.43
N PRO A 39 -20.21 -10.46 -15.96
CA PRO A 39 -20.50 -11.83 -15.53
C PRO A 39 -20.23 -12.92 -16.58
N ASP A 40 -20.37 -12.58 -17.86
CA ASP A 40 -20.17 -13.51 -18.98
C ASP A 40 -18.73 -13.52 -19.51
N SER A 41 -17.82 -12.80 -18.87
CA SER A 41 -16.41 -12.82 -19.26
C SER A 41 -15.79 -14.19 -18.96
N VAL A 42 -14.89 -14.65 -19.83
CA VAL A 42 -14.14 -15.92 -19.70
C VAL A 42 -13.30 -15.92 -18.42
N PHE A 43 -13.16 -14.81 -17.76
CA PHE A 43 -12.29 -14.56 -16.65
C PHE A 43 -13.06 -14.50 -15.32
N SER A 44 -13.34 -15.67 -14.76
CA SER A 44 -14.12 -15.77 -13.52
C SER A 44 -13.37 -16.43 -12.37
N LEU A 45 -12.07 -16.72 -12.52
CA LEU A 45 -11.32 -17.35 -11.45
C LEU A 45 -11.31 -16.47 -10.19
N GLY A 46 -11.86 -16.99 -9.10
CA GLY A 46 -11.98 -16.27 -7.84
C GLY A 46 -13.19 -15.34 -7.73
N GLN A 47 -13.88 -14.99 -8.83
CA GLN A 47 -15.06 -14.10 -8.75
C GLN A 47 -16.18 -14.69 -7.92
N GLU A 48 -16.39 -16.00 -7.95
CA GLU A 48 -17.38 -16.69 -7.12
C GLU A 48 -17.16 -16.44 -5.62
N ALA A 49 -15.91 -16.32 -5.18
CA ALA A 49 -15.61 -16.03 -3.78
C ALA A 49 -16.01 -14.59 -3.40
N PHE A 50 -15.82 -13.62 -4.30
CA PHE A 50 -16.32 -12.25 -4.10
C PHE A 50 -17.84 -12.17 -4.16
N ASN A 51 -18.49 -12.96 -5.02
CA ASN A 51 -19.94 -13.03 -5.05
C ASN A 51 -20.51 -13.54 -3.71
N ARG A 52 -19.91 -14.58 -3.13
CA ARG A 52 -20.26 -15.07 -1.80
C ARG A 52 -19.95 -14.07 -0.70
N TYR A 53 -18.89 -13.30 -0.82
CA TYR A 53 -18.60 -12.19 0.08
C TYR A 53 -19.70 -11.13 0.01
N ALA A 54 -20.09 -10.66 -1.18
CA ALA A 54 -21.18 -9.72 -1.37
C ALA A 54 -22.48 -10.21 -0.70
N GLU A 55 -22.87 -11.47 -0.94
CA GLU A 55 -24.04 -12.08 -0.32
C GLU A 55 -23.95 -12.09 1.21
N ARG A 56 -22.78 -12.39 1.79
CA ARG A 56 -22.59 -12.43 3.25
C ARG A 56 -22.74 -11.07 3.91
N ILE A 57 -22.34 -9.99 3.23
CA ILE A 57 -22.46 -8.62 3.75
C ILE A 57 -23.81 -7.97 3.39
N GLY A 58 -24.60 -8.61 2.53
CA GLY A 58 -25.91 -8.12 2.10
C GLY A 58 -25.86 -7.18 0.90
N ASP A 59 -24.75 -7.15 0.18
CA ASP A 59 -24.58 -6.38 -1.03
C ASP A 59 -25.08 -7.16 -2.26
N PRO A 60 -25.58 -6.47 -3.29
CA PRO A 60 -25.94 -7.12 -4.56
C PRO A 60 -24.68 -7.64 -5.24
N VAL A 61 -24.74 -8.83 -5.84
CA VAL A 61 -23.61 -9.42 -6.60
C VAL A 61 -23.25 -8.57 -7.82
N THR A 62 -24.26 -7.95 -8.43
CA THR A 62 -24.07 -7.03 -9.57
C THR A 62 -24.80 -5.72 -9.33
N ASP A 63 -24.26 -4.63 -9.87
CA ASP A 63 -24.90 -3.33 -9.86
C ASP A 63 -26.06 -3.26 -10.89
N ARG A 64 -26.70 -2.07 -10.99
CA ARG A 64 -27.80 -1.80 -11.94
C ARG A 64 -27.40 -1.91 -13.43
N TYR A 65 -26.11 -1.95 -13.72
CA TYR A 65 -25.57 -2.09 -15.07
C TYR A 65 -25.10 -3.50 -15.38
N GLY A 66 -25.23 -4.41 -14.41
CA GLY A 66 -24.78 -5.80 -14.53
C GLY A 66 -23.29 -6.00 -14.30
N LEU A 67 -22.59 -5.03 -13.71
CA LEU A 67 -21.18 -5.16 -13.34
C LEU A 67 -21.07 -5.77 -11.93
N TYR A 68 -20.08 -6.59 -11.69
CA TYR A 68 -19.78 -7.10 -10.37
C TYR A 68 -19.51 -5.94 -9.40
N THR A 69 -20.09 -6.01 -8.20
CA THR A 69 -19.91 -4.99 -7.15
C THR A 69 -18.59 -5.17 -6.40
N HIS A 70 -18.07 -6.41 -6.35
CA HIS A 70 -16.84 -6.79 -5.70
C HIS A 70 -15.93 -7.60 -6.63
N GLY A 71 -14.64 -7.64 -6.31
CA GLY A 71 -13.60 -8.30 -7.10
C GLY A 71 -12.75 -7.32 -7.90
N SER A 72 -12.72 -6.05 -7.48
CA SER A 72 -11.79 -5.04 -8.03
C SER A 72 -10.33 -5.41 -7.72
N GLY A 73 -9.39 -4.90 -8.50
CA GLY A 73 -7.97 -5.12 -8.24
C GLY A 73 -7.51 -4.64 -6.87
N TYR A 74 -8.15 -3.62 -6.30
CA TYR A 74 -7.91 -3.15 -4.93
C TYR A 74 -8.29 -4.20 -3.89
N GLU A 75 -9.44 -4.84 -4.04
CA GLU A 75 -9.88 -5.92 -3.12
C GLU A 75 -9.01 -7.18 -3.29
N TRP A 76 -8.54 -7.45 -4.51
CA TRP A 76 -7.54 -8.48 -4.76
C TRP A 76 -6.20 -8.16 -4.09
N GLU A 77 -5.79 -6.89 -4.05
CA GLU A 77 -4.62 -6.46 -3.28
C GLU A 77 -4.80 -6.75 -1.79
N TYR A 78 -5.95 -6.41 -1.21
CA TYR A 78 -6.24 -6.70 0.19
C TYR A 78 -6.15 -8.21 0.47
N ALA A 79 -6.75 -9.03 -0.39
CA ALA A 79 -6.69 -10.49 -0.27
C ALA A 79 -5.25 -11.01 -0.38
N PHE A 80 -4.46 -10.50 -1.33
CA PHE A 80 -3.06 -10.88 -1.51
C PHE A 80 -2.21 -10.49 -0.30
N ARG A 81 -2.30 -9.26 0.16
CA ARG A 81 -1.59 -8.79 1.35
C ARG A 81 -1.94 -9.63 2.59
N LYS A 82 -3.19 -9.97 2.77
CA LYS A 82 -3.65 -10.82 3.87
C LYS A 82 -3.12 -12.24 3.77
N ALA A 83 -3.17 -12.84 2.58
CA ALA A 83 -2.64 -14.18 2.33
C ALA A 83 -1.15 -14.32 2.69
N PHE A 84 -0.39 -13.25 2.48
CA PHE A 84 1.06 -13.23 2.68
C PHE A 84 1.51 -12.34 3.85
N GLU A 85 0.63 -11.94 4.76
CA GLU A 85 0.95 -11.02 5.87
C GLU A 85 2.13 -11.47 6.74
N LYS A 86 2.39 -12.79 6.80
CA LYS A 86 3.49 -13.40 7.56
C LYS A 86 4.71 -13.76 6.71
N ASP A 87 4.65 -13.54 5.40
CA ASP A 87 5.79 -13.80 4.51
C ASP A 87 6.82 -12.68 4.64
N PRO A 88 8.10 -12.99 4.93
CA PRO A 88 9.13 -11.97 5.13
C PRO A 88 9.42 -11.14 3.88
N ASN A 89 8.99 -11.59 2.71
CA ASN A 89 9.21 -10.89 1.46
C ASN A 89 8.05 -9.98 1.05
N ILE A 90 6.90 -10.02 1.72
CA ILE A 90 5.74 -9.17 1.35
C ILE A 90 6.08 -7.68 1.42
N GLY A 91 6.95 -7.27 2.34
CA GLY A 91 7.44 -5.89 2.44
C GLY A 91 8.33 -5.42 1.29
N LYS A 92 8.73 -6.33 0.37
CA LYS A 92 9.49 -6.01 -0.85
C LYS A 92 8.61 -5.87 -2.08
N VAL A 93 7.30 -6.04 -1.91
CA VAL A 93 6.31 -5.97 -2.99
C VAL A 93 5.59 -4.63 -2.90
N SER A 94 5.62 -3.87 -3.98
CA SER A 94 4.80 -2.68 -4.17
C SER A 94 3.56 -3.03 -5.00
N PHE A 95 2.51 -2.23 -4.89
CA PHE A 95 1.24 -2.47 -5.56
C PHE A 95 0.80 -1.22 -6.31
N ASP A 96 0.20 -1.42 -7.48
CA ASP A 96 -0.39 -0.39 -8.32
C ASP A 96 -1.67 -0.94 -8.96
N CYS A 97 -2.57 -1.38 -8.08
CA CYS A 97 -3.82 -2.03 -8.49
C CYS A 97 -4.84 -1.01 -8.98
N GLU A 98 -5.65 -1.42 -9.94
CA GLU A 98 -6.75 -0.64 -10.51
C GLU A 98 -8.07 -1.41 -10.40
N ALA A 99 -9.19 -0.75 -10.66
CA ALA A 99 -10.50 -1.41 -10.63
C ALA A 99 -10.57 -2.65 -11.54
N GLY A 100 -9.87 -2.64 -12.69
CA GLY A 100 -9.88 -3.71 -13.67
C GLY A 100 -8.68 -4.66 -13.62
N GLY A 101 -7.78 -4.54 -12.65
CA GLY A 101 -6.60 -5.39 -12.60
C GLY A 101 -5.81 -5.35 -11.31
N PHE A 102 -5.21 -6.48 -11.01
CA PHE A 102 -4.25 -6.63 -9.93
C PHE A 102 -2.83 -6.53 -10.50
N PHE A 103 -2.03 -5.63 -9.95
CA PHE A 103 -0.65 -5.40 -10.35
C PHE A 103 0.21 -5.25 -9.10
N CYS A 104 1.28 -6.05 -9.02
CA CYS A 104 2.28 -5.85 -7.98
C CYS A 104 3.69 -6.05 -8.54
N TYR A 105 4.67 -5.43 -7.89
CA TYR A 105 6.03 -5.27 -8.40
C TYR A 105 7.04 -5.73 -7.35
N GLY A 106 8.14 -6.31 -7.82
CA GLY A 106 9.27 -6.69 -6.99
C GLY A 106 10.55 -6.83 -7.81
N ASP A 107 11.68 -6.98 -7.15
CA ASP A 107 13.01 -7.04 -7.76
C ASP A 107 13.43 -8.44 -8.23
N SER A 108 12.70 -9.50 -7.84
CA SER A 108 13.06 -10.90 -8.07
C SER A 108 12.00 -11.68 -8.81
N VAL A 109 12.38 -12.25 -9.98
CA VAL A 109 11.51 -13.17 -10.75
C VAL A 109 11.09 -14.37 -9.92
N ASP A 110 12.02 -14.95 -9.15
CA ASP A 110 11.73 -16.16 -8.39
C ASP A 110 10.73 -15.86 -7.25
N MET A 111 10.87 -14.73 -6.59
CA MET A 111 9.95 -14.27 -5.55
C MET A 111 8.56 -13.99 -6.12
N MET A 112 8.47 -13.22 -7.20
CA MET A 112 7.18 -12.88 -7.82
C MET A 112 6.48 -14.09 -8.40
N ALA A 113 7.23 -15.03 -9.02
CA ALA A 113 6.70 -16.29 -9.50
C ALA A 113 6.21 -17.20 -8.35
N ASP A 114 6.90 -17.21 -7.22
CA ASP A 114 6.48 -17.97 -6.04
C ASP A 114 5.17 -17.42 -5.47
N PHE A 115 5.09 -16.10 -5.26
CA PHE A 115 3.86 -15.44 -4.84
C PHE A 115 2.70 -15.74 -5.79
N GLY A 116 2.89 -15.60 -7.10
CA GLY A 116 1.83 -15.86 -8.08
C GLY A 116 1.32 -17.31 -8.03
N ARG A 117 2.21 -18.31 -7.92
CA ARG A 117 1.79 -19.72 -7.83
C ARG A 117 1.06 -20.03 -6.53
N ARG A 118 1.56 -19.53 -5.42
CA ARG A 118 0.93 -19.73 -4.10
C ARG A 118 -0.44 -19.06 -4.04
N PHE A 119 -0.57 -17.86 -4.59
CA PHE A 119 -1.86 -17.17 -4.63
C PHE A 119 -2.84 -17.86 -5.57
N LEU A 120 -2.38 -18.35 -6.72
CA LEU A 120 -3.20 -19.15 -7.64
C LEU A 120 -3.75 -20.41 -6.96
N GLN A 121 -2.96 -21.05 -6.08
CA GLN A 121 -3.46 -22.20 -5.30
C GLN A 121 -4.60 -21.81 -4.36
N ILE A 122 -4.52 -20.63 -3.72
CA ILE A 122 -5.60 -20.11 -2.89
C ILE A 122 -6.84 -19.80 -3.73
N MET A 123 -6.67 -19.18 -4.90
CA MET A 123 -7.75 -18.83 -5.82
C MET A 123 -8.52 -20.05 -6.36
N ASN A 124 -7.89 -21.22 -6.43
CA ASN A 124 -8.51 -22.46 -6.88
C ASN A 124 -9.41 -23.12 -5.80
N ASP A 125 -9.35 -22.64 -4.55
CA ASP A 125 -10.23 -23.08 -3.48
C ASP A 125 -11.19 -21.93 -3.10
N THR A 126 -12.38 -21.98 -3.69
CA THR A 126 -13.39 -20.92 -3.52
C THR A 126 -13.76 -20.69 -2.04
N GLU A 127 -13.82 -21.72 -1.20
CA GLU A 127 -14.17 -21.54 0.21
C GLU A 127 -13.07 -20.86 0.99
N SER A 128 -11.83 -21.34 0.84
CA SER A 128 -10.65 -20.72 1.46
C SER A 128 -10.46 -19.29 1.00
N LEU A 129 -10.69 -19.01 -0.29
CA LEU A 129 -10.61 -17.64 -0.82
C LEU A 129 -11.74 -16.78 -0.25
N THR A 130 -12.96 -17.28 -0.14
CA THR A 130 -14.09 -16.54 0.46
C THR A 130 -13.77 -16.13 1.90
N GLU A 131 -13.28 -17.06 2.71
CA GLU A 131 -12.91 -16.78 4.10
C GLU A 131 -11.77 -15.74 4.19
N LEU A 132 -10.79 -15.81 3.28
CA LEU A 132 -9.72 -14.83 3.18
C LEU A 132 -10.28 -13.45 2.83
N ILE A 133 -11.14 -13.33 1.83
CA ILE A 133 -11.77 -12.08 1.40
C ILE A 133 -12.61 -11.47 2.54
N CYS A 134 -13.39 -12.26 3.26
CA CYS A 134 -14.20 -11.79 4.38
C CYS A 134 -13.37 -11.13 5.50
N GLN A 135 -12.11 -11.49 5.63
CA GLN A 135 -11.17 -10.84 6.55
C GLN A 135 -10.45 -9.66 5.90
N ALA A 136 -9.96 -9.87 4.68
CA ALA A 136 -9.06 -8.95 4.01
C ALA A 136 -9.73 -7.65 3.57
N VAL A 137 -10.94 -7.72 3.00
CA VAL A 137 -11.59 -6.53 2.44
C VAL A 137 -11.97 -5.52 3.52
N PRO A 138 -12.67 -5.88 4.61
CA PRO A 138 -12.96 -4.93 5.68
C PRO A 138 -11.72 -4.34 6.34
N GLU A 139 -10.67 -5.16 6.56
CA GLU A 139 -9.40 -4.69 7.12
C GLU A 139 -8.68 -3.72 6.15
N GLY A 140 -8.72 -3.99 4.84
CA GLY A 140 -8.16 -3.15 3.80
C GLY A 140 -8.88 -1.81 3.68
N GLU A 141 -10.20 -1.82 3.65
CA GLU A 141 -11.02 -0.61 3.61
C GLU A 141 -10.84 0.28 4.85
N GLN A 142 -10.78 -0.34 6.02
CA GLN A 142 -10.50 0.40 7.25
C GLN A 142 -9.11 1.06 7.18
N ARG A 143 -8.10 0.33 6.74
CA ARG A 143 -6.75 0.87 6.58
C ARG A 143 -6.72 2.02 5.58
N GLU A 144 -7.41 1.90 4.45
CA GLU A 144 -7.49 2.98 3.46
C GLU A 144 -8.19 4.21 4.03
N ALA A 145 -9.28 4.04 4.79
CA ALA A 145 -9.97 5.13 5.46
C ALA A 145 -9.05 5.83 6.49
N GLU A 146 -8.26 5.07 7.24
CA GLU A 146 -7.27 5.62 8.19
C GLU A 146 -6.17 6.40 7.45
N LEU A 147 -5.66 5.87 6.32
CA LEU A 147 -4.68 6.56 5.48
C LEU A 147 -5.25 7.84 4.87
N GLN A 148 -6.50 7.82 4.43
CA GLN A 148 -7.19 9.02 3.92
C GLN A 148 -7.26 10.13 5.00
N GLN A 149 -7.53 9.76 6.25
CA GLN A 149 -7.53 10.71 7.37
C GLN A 149 -6.13 11.25 7.69
N LEU A 150 -5.10 10.45 7.42
CA LEU A 150 -3.70 10.83 7.65
C LEU A 150 -3.06 11.50 6.43
N ARG A 151 -3.78 11.57 5.31
CA ARG A 151 -3.28 12.18 4.08
C ARG A 151 -2.84 13.62 4.35
N GLY A 152 -1.63 13.96 3.90
CA GLY A 152 -1.00 15.26 4.19
C GLY A 152 -0.30 15.34 5.55
N THR A 153 -0.27 14.25 6.33
CA THR A 153 0.54 14.17 7.56
C THR A 153 1.86 13.44 7.32
N VAL A 154 2.87 13.73 8.12
CA VAL A 154 4.16 13.00 8.09
C VAL A 154 3.95 11.51 8.34
N ARG A 155 3.04 11.16 9.26
CA ARG A 155 2.74 9.77 9.58
C ARG A 155 2.14 9.02 8.40
N GLY A 156 1.15 9.62 7.73
CA GLY A 156 0.54 9.04 6.53
C GLY A 156 1.58 8.82 5.44
N PHE A 157 2.40 9.83 5.17
CA PHE A 157 3.46 9.72 4.18
C PHE A 157 4.45 8.58 4.49
N LEU A 158 4.90 8.45 5.75
CA LEU A 158 5.82 7.38 6.15
C LEU A 158 5.19 5.98 6.06
N ILE A 159 3.87 5.87 6.22
CA ILE A 159 3.16 4.60 6.03
C ILE A 159 3.07 4.23 4.55
N GLU A 160 2.75 5.19 3.69
CA GLU A 160 2.64 4.98 2.24
C GLU A 160 4.01 4.76 1.58
N HIS A 161 5.06 5.41 2.10
CA HIS A 161 6.41 5.41 1.50
C HIS A 161 7.50 4.97 2.51
N PRO A 162 7.48 3.71 2.98
CA PRO A 162 8.34 3.27 4.07
C PRO A 162 9.85 3.24 3.74
N ASN A 163 10.21 3.30 2.46
CA ASN A 163 11.60 3.20 1.99
C ASN A 163 12.16 4.53 1.48
N VAL A 164 11.46 5.63 1.68
CA VAL A 164 11.86 6.94 1.18
C VAL A 164 12.55 7.75 2.29
N THR A 165 13.65 8.41 1.93
CA THR A 165 14.25 9.44 2.79
C THR A 165 13.39 10.69 2.71
N LEU A 166 12.98 11.21 3.86
CA LEU A 166 12.13 12.39 3.94
C LEU A 166 12.94 13.59 4.44
N ASP A 167 12.98 14.65 3.66
CA ASP A 167 13.52 15.93 4.08
C ASP A 167 12.41 16.80 4.67
N ILE A 168 12.54 17.10 5.95
CA ILE A 168 11.60 17.94 6.69
C ILE A 168 12.20 19.35 6.79
N MET A 169 11.54 20.32 6.22
CA MET A 169 11.93 21.74 6.34
C MET A 169 11.10 22.42 7.43
N THR A 170 11.80 23.00 8.38
CA THR A 170 11.21 23.84 9.44
C THR A 170 11.83 25.24 9.40
N PRO A 171 11.24 26.23 10.08
CA PRO A 171 11.89 27.56 10.24
C PRO A 171 13.29 27.49 10.84
N ASP A 172 13.57 26.46 11.64
CA ASP A 172 14.84 26.28 12.35
C ASP A 172 15.86 25.44 11.56
N GLY A 173 15.52 24.96 10.37
CA GLY A 173 16.40 24.18 9.51
C GLY A 173 15.75 22.98 8.83
N SER A 174 16.55 22.24 8.07
CA SER A 174 16.11 20.99 7.43
C SER A 174 16.61 19.78 8.22
N PHE A 175 15.79 18.73 8.26
CA PHE A 175 16.08 17.46 8.91
C PHE A 175 15.89 16.32 7.90
N HIS A 176 16.88 15.42 7.84
CA HIS A 176 16.81 14.23 7.00
C HIS A 176 16.35 13.04 7.83
N LEU A 177 15.18 12.49 7.51
CA LEU A 177 14.73 11.20 8.03
C LEU A 177 15.10 10.09 7.07
N THR A 178 15.93 9.17 7.53
CA THR A 178 16.17 7.93 6.80
C THR A 178 14.96 6.98 6.91
N PRO A 179 14.85 5.93 6.06
CA PRO A 179 13.81 4.91 6.22
C PRO A 179 13.80 4.27 7.61
N GLU A 180 14.97 4.06 8.22
CA GLU A 180 15.10 3.53 9.58
C GLU A 180 14.54 4.49 10.63
N ASP A 181 14.78 5.79 10.48
CA ASP A 181 14.22 6.83 11.35
C ASP A 181 12.70 6.89 11.20
N GLY A 182 12.20 6.84 9.96
CA GLY A 182 10.77 6.80 9.68
C GLY A 182 10.09 5.61 10.33
N LYS A 183 10.68 4.41 10.22
CA LYS A 183 10.19 3.22 10.90
C LYS A 183 10.22 3.36 12.42
N ALA A 184 11.29 3.92 12.97
CA ALA A 184 11.40 4.17 14.41
C ALA A 184 10.28 5.12 14.89
N LEU A 185 9.97 6.17 14.12
CA LEU A 185 8.87 7.08 14.42
C LEU A 185 7.50 6.40 14.38
N LEU A 186 7.25 5.54 13.39
CA LEU A 186 6.02 4.76 13.30
C LEU A 186 5.86 3.80 14.48
N ASP A 187 6.97 3.25 14.98
CA ASP A 187 7.04 2.40 16.19
C ASP A 187 6.90 3.20 17.50
N GLY A 188 6.69 4.51 17.44
CA GLY A 188 6.58 5.37 18.63
C GLY A 188 7.90 5.71 19.29
N LYS A 189 9.03 5.44 18.64
CA LYS A 189 10.36 5.80 19.11
C LYS A 189 10.71 7.23 18.70
N SER A 190 11.68 7.85 19.38
CA SER A 190 12.18 9.19 19.09
C SER A 190 13.62 9.12 18.56
N PRO A 191 13.82 8.88 17.24
CA PRO A 191 15.16 8.86 16.67
C PRO A 191 15.83 10.22 16.79
N ARG A 192 17.16 10.21 16.91
CA ARG A 192 17.97 11.44 16.82
C ARG A 192 18.38 11.66 15.39
N ILE A 193 17.90 12.77 14.82
CA ILE A 193 18.10 13.14 13.43
C ILE A 193 19.11 14.29 13.38
N GLN A 194 20.03 14.23 12.41
CA GLN A 194 20.97 15.31 12.19
C GLN A 194 20.30 16.44 11.38
N SER A 195 20.45 17.67 11.85
CA SER A 195 20.09 18.85 11.07
C SER A 195 21.09 19.05 9.91
N GLY A 196 20.57 19.19 8.69
CA GLY A 196 21.39 19.43 7.51
C GLY A 196 22.14 20.76 7.50
N LEU A 197 21.74 21.75 8.33
CA LEU A 197 22.32 23.09 8.31
C LEU A 197 23.32 23.37 9.44
N SER A 198 23.25 22.67 10.55
CA SER A 198 24.06 23.00 11.74
C SER A 198 24.90 21.87 12.29
N GLY A 199 24.78 20.67 11.76
CA GLY A 199 25.47 19.49 12.31
C GLY A 199 25.01 19.10 13.73
N THR A 200 23.99 19.78 14.27
CA THR A 200 23.40 19.46 15.56
C THR A 200 22.38 18.36 15.41
N SER A 201 22.45 17.34 16.28
CA SER A 201 21.41 16.32 16.34
C SER A 201 20.25 16.81 17.19
N CYS A 202 19.02 16.76 16.68
CA CYS A 202 17.82 16.95 17.48
C CYS A 202 17.07 15.61 17.62
N GLY A 203 16.40 15.44 18.77
CA GLY A 203 15.47 14.36 18.94
C GLY A 203 14.14 14.72 18.26
N VAL A 204 13.67 13.90 17.33
CA VAL A 204 12.31 14.04 16.81
C VAL A 204 11.38 13.21 17.68
N ASN A 205 10.42 13.89 18.30
CA ASN A 205 9.46 13.22 19.16
C ASN A 205 8.37 12.57 18.29
N ALA A 206 8.06 11.30 18.54
CA ALA A 206 6.98 10.58 17.90
C ALA A 206 5.62 11.31 18.03
N ASN A 207 5.43 12.11 19.08
CA ASN A 207 4.23 12.91 19.30
C ASN A 207 4.10 14.13 18.36
N LEU A 208 5.18 14.53 17.68
CA LEU A 208 5.12 15.61 16.68
C LEU A 208 4.47 15.17 15.35
N ILE A 209 4.31 13.87 15.17
CA ILE A 209 3.72 13.32 13.93
C ILE A 209 2.19 13.44 13.87
N PRO A 210 1.42 13.19 14.95
CA PRO A 210 -0.02 13.43 14.94
C PRO A 210 -0.33 14.94 14.96
N GLY A 211 -0.75 15.47 13.84
CA GLY A 211 -1.17 16.88 13.71
C GLY A 211 -0.24 17.76 12.89
N MET A 212 0.97 17.33 12.57
CA MET A 212 1.80 18.03 11.61
C MET A 212 1.27 17.78 10.20
N GLN A 213 0.78 18.83 9.54
CA GLN A 213 0.39 18.76 8.14
C GLN A 213 1.61 18.91 7.24
N ILE A 214 1.70 18.05 6.24
CA ILE A 214 2.68 18.21 5.16
C ILE A 214 2.05 19.14 4.13
N CYS A 215 2.62 20.33 3.97
CA CYS A 215 2.38 21.12 2.79
C CYS A 215 3.25 20.58 1.66
N ALA A 216 2.80 19.53 1.00
CA ALA A 216 3.47 19.00 -0.18
C ALA A 216 3.21 19.94 -1.37
N GLN A 217 4.26 20.49 -1.96
CA GLN A 217 4.10 21.21 -3.22
C GLN A 217 3.76 20.27 -4.39
N HIS A 218 4.07 18.98 -4.30
CA HIS A 218 3.75 17.95 -5.28
C HIS A 218 3.63 16.57 -4.61
N PRO A 219 2.46 16.19 -4.07
CA PRO A 219 2.26 14.89 -3.45
C PRO A 219 2.44 13.70 -4.41
N ASP A 220 2.34 13.94 -5.72
CA ASP A 220 2.36 12.89 -6.75
C ASP A 220 3.75 12.60 -7.33
N ARG A 221 4.79 13.24 -6.81
CA ARG A 221 6.17 13.01 -7.26
C ARG A 221 7.03 12.58 -6.09
N VAL A 222 7.02 11.30 -5.79
CA VAL A 222 7.94 10.68 -4.86
C VAL A 222 9.18 10.25 -5.64
N ASP A 223 10.14 11.15 -5.78
CA ASP A 223 11.49 10.82 -6.16
C ASP A 223 12.42 11.01 -4.95
N SER A 224 13.66 10.54 -5.04
CA SER A 224 14.61 10.51 -3.93
C SER A 224 15.00 11.90 -3.35
N ASN A 225 14.38 12.98 -3.80
CA ASN A 225 14.71 14.37 -3.44
C ASN A 225 13.47 15.20 -3.08
N HIS A 226 12.45 14.60 -2.49
CA HIS A 226 11.23 15.33 -2.12
C HIS A 226 11.43 16.14 -0.83
N TYR A 227 11.14 17.44 -0.93
CA TYR A 227 11.10 18.36 0.19
C TYR A 227 9.67 18.55 0.66
N PHE A 228 9.43 18.30 1.94
CA PHE A 228 8.15 18.59 2.58
C PHE A 228 8.32 19.77 3.52
N MET A 229 7.47 20.77 3.39
CA MET A 229 7.33 21.83 4.40
C MET A 229 6.31 21.36 5.44
N ILE A 230 6.73 21.28 6.69
CA ILE A 230 5.80 21.05 7.80
C ILE A 230 5.22 22.41 8.16
N ALA A 231 3.91 22.57 7.92
CA ALA A 231 3.17 23.70 8.49
C ALA A 231 2.95 23.44 9.99
N GLU A 232 3.13 24.45 10.80
CA GLU A 232 2.67 24.39 12.19
C GLU A 232 1.16 24.09 12.19
N PRO A 233 0.66 23.25 13.12
CA PRO A 233 -0.76 23.03 13.26
C PRO A 233 -1.42 24.39 13.50
N PRO A 234 -2.62 24.65 12.95
CA PRO A 234 -3.33 25.90 13.21
C PRO A 234 -3.46 26.07 14.71
N VAL A 235 -2.96 27.19 15.22
CA VAL A 235 -3.14 27.56 16.61
C VAL A 235 -4.65 27.70 16.82
N ASN A 236 -5.22 26.85 17.66
CA ASN A 236 -6.63 27.00 18.04
C ASN A 236 -6.79 28.34 18.78
N GLU A 237 -7.25 29.35 18.08
CA GLU A 237 -7.60 30.68 18.66
C GLU A 237 -8.81 30.63 19.59
N GLU A 238 -9.34 29.46 19.92
CA GLU A 238 -10.53 29.34 20.80
C GLU A 238 -10.23 29.28 22.32
N ALA A 239 -9.02 29.55 22.76
CA ALA A 239 -8.67 29.47 24.19
C ALA A 239 -8.46 30.83 24.90
N GLU A 240 -8.66 31.93 24.24
CA GLU A 240 -8.53 33.26 24.89
C GLU A 240 -9.81 34.10 24.86
N ASP A 241 -10.90 33.62 25.38
CA ASP A 241 -11.97 34.52 25.82
C ASP A 241 -12.88 33.88 26.88
N PHE A 242 -12.41 33.83 28.12
CA PHE A 242 -13.27 33.79 29.29
C PHE A 242 -12.47 34.14 30.54
N GLY A 243 -12.29 35.41 30.79
CA GLY A 243 -11.61 35.89 31.99
C GLY A 243 -11.83 37.36 32.31
N MET A 244 -12.98 37.93 31.93
CA MET A 244 -13.46 39.17 32.55
C MET A 244 -14.70 38.88 33.36
N THR A 245 -14.51 38.77 34.65
CA THR A 245 -15.59 38.93 35.64
C THR A 245 -15.26 40.07 36.56
N MET A 246 -16.22 40.88 36.77
CA MET A 246 -16.34 42.06 37.60
C MET A 246 -15.77 41.90 39.01
#